data_63484dbac65f27d05f6d7cf37d34b67d
#
_entry.id   63484dbac65f27d05f6d7cf37d34b67d
#
_cell.length_a   1.000
_cell.length_b   1.000
_cell.length_c   1.000
_cell.angle_alpha   90.00
_cell.angle_beta   90.00
_cell.angle_gamma   90.00
#
_symmetry.space_group_name_H-M   'P 1'
#
loop_
_entity.id
_entity.type
_entity.pdbx_description
1 polymer ?
#
loop_
_entity_poly.entity_id
_entity_poly.type
_entity_poly.pdbx_seq_one_letter_code
_entity_poly.pdbx_strand_id
1 'polypeptide(L)'
;MRQLKITKSITNRESASLDKYLQEIGREELISVEEEVELAQRIRKGDQAALEKLTRANLRFVVSVAKQYQNQGLSLPDLINEGNLGLIKAAEKFDENRGFKFISYAVWWIRQSILQALAEQSRIVRLPLNQVGALNKINKAQSKFEQENERMPSSEELADIVDIPREKIADTLRVSGRHVSVDAPFVEGEDNSLLDVLVNDDSPVADKGLVNESLNKEIDRALQTLAPREREIVKSFFGIGCQEMTLEEIGERFGLTRERVRQIKEKAIRKLKNNSRSKLLKSYLG
;
A
#
# COMPACT_ATOMS: atom_id res chain seq x y z
N MET A 1 19.37 28.52 15.60
CA MET A 1 19.49 27.06 15.79
C MET A 1 18.93 26.70 17.16
N ARG A 2 17.84 25.90 17.24
CA ARG A 2 17.37 25.40 18.53
C ARG A 2 18.37 24.39 19.06
N GLN A 3 18.97 24.66 20.21
CA GLN A 3 19.80 23.68 20.92
C GLN A 3 18.93 22.44 21.24
N LEU A 4 19.44 21.25 20.91
CA LEU A 4 18.81 19.99 21.29
C LEU A 4 18.84 19.87 22.82
N LYS A 5 17.71 20.12 23.48
CA LYS A 5 17.52 19.75 24.89
C LYS A 5 17.20 18.25 24.93
N ILE A 6 18.18 17.44 25.33
CA ILE A 6 17.98 16.02 25.60
C ILE A 6 17.25 15.93 26.94
N THR A 7 15.92 15.79 26.91
CA THR A 7 15.14 15.45 28.10
C THR A 7 15.27 13.95 28.37
N LYS A 8 15.50 13.56 29.63
CA LYS A 8 15.52 12.15 30.05
C LYS A 8 14.12 11.55 29.78
N SER A 9 13.95 10.87 28.66
CA SER A 9 12.72 10.12 28.37
C SER A 9 12.90 8.66 28.77
N ILE A 10 11.88 8.08 29.40
CA ILE A 10 11.84 6.65 29.75
C ILE A 10 11.83 5.85 28.43
N THR A 11 12.72 4.87 28.29
CA THR A 11 12.74 3.97 27.15
C THR A 11 11.80 2.82 27.43
N ASN A 12 10.79 2.62 26.60
CA ASN A 12 9.97 1.42 26.67
C ASN A 12 10.84 0.23 26.22
N ARG A 13 11.03 -0.76 27.08
CA ARG A 13 11.94 -1.88 26.88
C ARG A 13 11.11 -3.09 26.42
N GLU A 14 10.78 -3.09 25.14
CA GLU A 14 9.90 -4.12 24.55
C GLU A 14 10.63 -5.45 24.24
N SER A 15 11.96 -5.45 24.22
CA SER A 15 12.73 -6.67 23.90
C SER A 15 13.96 -6.82 24.79
N ALA A 16 14.23 -8.08 25.21
CA ALA A 16 15.44 -8.43 25.97
C ALA A 16 16.74 -8.14 25.22
N SER A 17 16.72 -8.15 23.87
CA SER A 17 17.86 -7.80 23.03
C SER A 17 18.20 -6.32 23.11
N LEU A 18 17.19 -5.45 23.14
CA LEU A 18 17.38 -4.00 23.29
C LEU A 18 17.95 -3.68 24.67
N ASP A 19 17.48 -4.34 25.72
CA ASP A 19 18.01 -4.16 27.08
C ASP A 19 19.49 -4.51 27.16
N LYS A 20 19.88 -5.64 26.58
CA LYS A 20 21.28 -6.06 26.52
C LYS A 20 22.14 -5.05 25.77
N TYR A 21 21.67 -4.59 24.61
CA TYR A 21 22.34 -3.55 23.82
C TYR A 21 22.53 -2.26 24.62
N LEU A 22 21.48 -1.78 25.30
CA LEU A 22 21.56 -0.57 26.13
C LEU A 22 22.52 -0.72 27.32
N GLN A 23 22.64 -1.92 27.91
CA GLN A 23 23.61 -2.21 28.93
C GLN A 23 25.06 -2.21 28.40
N GLU A 24 25.27 -2.77 27.21
CA GLU A 24 26.59 -2.82 26.57
C GLU A 24 27.09 -1.42 26.22
N ILE A 25 26.26 -0.60 25.54
CA ILE A 25 26.68 0.77 25.22
C ILE A 25 26.81 1.67 26.44
N GLY A 26 26.13 1.32 27.54
CA GLY A 26 26.24 2.05 28.81
C GLY A 26 27.60 1.88 29.52
N ARG A 27 28.33 0.82 29.19
CA ARG A 27 29.65 0.51 29.76
C ARG A 27 30.80 1.22 29.02
N GLU A 28 30.56 1.67 27.79
CA GLU A 28 31.55 2.36 26.98
C GLU A 28 31.91 3.73 27.58
N GLU A 29 33.18 4.04 27.67
CA GLU A 29 33.68 5.31 28.20
C GLU A 29 33.45 6.45 27.20
N LEU A 30 33.22 7.66 27.71
CA LEU A 30 33.11 8.86 26.91
C LEU A 30 34.49 9.32 26.46
N ILE A 31 34.64 9.77 25.24
CA ILE A 31 35.88 10.26 24.64
C ILE A 31 36.03 11.76 24.90
N SER A 32 37.25 12.21 25.17
CA SER A 32 37.60 13.63 25.27
C SER A 32 37.67 14.27 23.88
N VAL A 33 37.61 15.60 23.82
CA VAL A 33 37.72 16.33 22.53
C VAL A 33 39.08 16.14 21.86
N GLU A 34 40.15 15.99 22.67
CA GLU A 34 41.48 15.74 22.17
C GLU A 34 41.61 14.36 21.54
N GLU A 35 41.02 13.34 22.18
CA GLU A 35 40.94 11.97 21.64
C GLU A 35 40.06 11.91 20.37
N GLU A 36 38.94 12.71 20.27
CA GLU A 36 38.14 12.80 19.06
C GLU A 36 38.99 13.21 17.86
N VAL A 37 39.85 14.24 18.03
CA VAL A 37 40.75 14.74 16.99
C VAL A 37 41.81 13.69 16.59
N GLU A 38 42.42 13.04 17.56
CA GLU A 38 43.41 12.00 17.30
C GLU A 38 42.80 10.81 16.54
N LEU A 39 41.65 10.35 16.99
CA LEU A 39 40.91 9.26 16.31
C LEU A 39 40.47 9.66 14.88
N ALA A 40 40.01 10.90 14.67
CA ALA A 40 39.65 11.40 13.34
C ALA A 40 40.85 11.40 12.38
N GLN A 41 42.03 11.80 12.84
CA GLN A 41 43.28 11.73 12.05
C GLN A 41 43.66 10.31 11.67
N ARG A 42 43.48 9.35 12.58
CA ARG A 42 43.74 7.93 12.34
C ARG A 42 42.73 7.32 11.36
N ILE A 43 41.43 7.66 11.46
CA ILE A 43 40.40 7.26 10.55
C ILE A 43 40.70 7.71 9.12
N ARG A 44 41.18 8.96 8.96
CA ARG A 44 41.61 9.50 7.65
C ARG A 44 42.74 8.70 7.01
N LYS A 45 43.57 8.04 7.82
CA LYS A 45 44.65 7.12 7.39
C LYS A 45 44.16 5.69 7.13
N GLY A 46 42.86 5.43 7.31
CA GLY A 46 42.27 4.12 7.10
C GLY A 46 42.26 3.17 8.29
N ASP A 47 42.48 3.69 9.53
CA ASP A 47 42.47 2.86 10.73
C ASP A 47 41.05 2.49 11.18
N GLN A 48 40.68 1.25 10.97
CA GLN A 48 39.37 0.68 11.33
C GLN A 48 39.16 0.61 12.86
N ALA A 49 40.20 0.36 13.64
CA ALA A 49 40.09 0.29 15.10
C ALA A 49 39.76 1.68 15.70
N ALA A 50 40.31 2.75 15.10
CA ALA A 50 39.94 4.11 15.47
C ALA A 50 38.48 4.44 15.13
N LEU A 51 37.99 3.97 13.97
CA LEU A 51 36.58 4.13 13.56
C LEU A 51 35.66 3.43 14.57
N GLU A 52 35.95 2.19 14.92
CA GLU A 52 35.16 1.45 15.91
C GLU A 52 35.14 2.16 17.27
N LYS A 53 36.30 2.62 17.76
CA LYS A 53 36.38 3.31 19.06
C LYS A 53 35.54 4.59 19.06
N LEU A 54 35.64 5.42 18.01
CA LEU A 54 34.86 6.66 17.87
C LEU A 54 33.37 6.39 17.80
N THR A 55 32.95 5.38 17.03
CA THR A 55 31.51 5.03 16.87
C THR A 55 30.94 4.46 18.17
N ARG A 56 31.64 3.50 18.85
CA ARG A 56 31.18 2.89 20.11
C ARG A 56 30.91 3.92 21.19
N ALA A 57 31.82 4.87 21.39
CA ALA A 57 31.67 5.92 22.39
C ALA A 57 30.43 6.84 22.14
N ASN A 58 29.97 6.93 20.89
CA ASN A 58 28.88 7.82 20.51
C ASN A 58 27.53 7.09 20.30
N LEU A 59 27.43 5.76 20.46
CA LEU A 59 26.19 4.99 20.29
C LEU A 59 25.07 5.48 21.22
N ARG A 60 25.40 5.89 22.46
CA ARG A 60 24.42 6.44 23.42
C ARG A 60 23.71 7.69 22.87
N PHE A 61 24.43 8.49 22.09
CA PHE A 61 23.87 9.68 21.46
C PHE A 61 22.87 9.31 20.35
N VAL A 62 23.18 8.28 19.54
CA VAL A 62 22.26 7.76 18.52
C VAL A 62 20.93 7.34 19.13
N VAL A 63 20.95 6.63 20.26
CA VAL A 63 19.72 6.24 20.98
C VAL A 63 18.88 7.45 21.37
N SER A 64 19.53 8.52 21.84
CA SER A 64 18.83 9.76 22.23
C SER A 64 18.14 10.45 21.03
N VAL A 65 18.78 10.39 19.86
CA VAL A 65 18.19 10.92 18.61
C VAL A 65 17.09 10.01 18.10
N ALA A 66 17.30 8.69 18.07
CA ALA A 66 16.33 7.70 17.58
C ALA A 66 15.00 7.75 18.36
N LYS A 67 15.06 7.98 19.68
CA LYS A 67 13.86 8.14 20.52
C LYS A 67 12.93 9.25 20.07
N GLN A 68 13.41 10.29 19.40
CA GLN A 68 12.58 11.39 18.90
C GLN A 68 11.70 10.98 17.69
N TYR A 69 12.04 9.87 17.06
CA TYR A 69 11.38 9.35 15.87
C TYR A 69 10.55 8.09 16.14
N GLN A 70 10.34 7.73 17.40
CA GLN A 70 9.47 6.61 17.79
C GLN A 70 8.03 6.82 17.30
N ASN A 71 7.29 5.73 17.12
CA ASN A 71 5.88 5.69 16.71
C ASN A 71 5.59 6.26 15.29
N GLN A 72 6.61 6.32 14.43
CA GLN A 72 6.45 6.78 13.06
C GLN A 72 6.40 5.64 12.03
N GLY A 73 6.34 4.38 12.48
CA GLY A 73 6.20 3.20 11.62
C GLY A 73 7.39 2.26 11.60
N LEU A 74 8.47 2.59 12.33
CA LEU A 74 9.60 1.67 12.58
C LEU A 74 9.77 1.44 14.08
N SER A 75 10.28 0.25 14.43
CA SER A 75 10.61 -0.10 15.81
C SER A 75 11.84 0.68 16.31
N LEU A 76 11.95 0.86 17.63
CA LEU A 76 13.12 1.57 18.19
C LEU A 76 14.44 0.89 17.86
N PRO A 77 14.59 -0.45 17.91
CA PRO A 77 15.81 -1.13 17.46
C PRO A 77 16.20 -0.81 16.01
N ASP A 78 15.21 -0.79 15.09
CA ASP A 78 15.48 -0.48 13.68
C ASP A 78 15.94 0.97 13.51
N LEU A 79 15.30 1.92 14.20
CA LEU A 79 15.71 3.32 14.19
C LEU A 79 17.13 3.53 14.72
N ILE A 80 17.52 2.77 15.76
CA ILE A 80 18.88 2.80 16.30
C ILE A 80 19.87 2.25 15.28
N ASN A 81 19.57 1.12 14.65
CA ASN A 81 20.44 0.51 13.65
C ASN A 81 20.68 1.44 12.46
N GLU A 82 19.61 2.04 11.92
CA GLU A 82 19.73 3.03 10.84
C GLU A 82 20.48 4.30 11.29
N GLY A 83 20.27 4.73 12.53
CA GLY A 83 21.02 5.82 13.13
C GLY A 83 22.52 5.49 13.28
N ASN A 84 22.87 4.26 13.64
CA ASN A 84 24.25 3.79 13.73
C ASN A 84 24.94 3.78 12.36
N LEU A 85 24.22 3.39 11.29
CA LEU A 85 24.74 3.52 9.92
C LEU A 85 25.04 4.98 9.55
N GLY A 86 24.16 5.90 9.97
CA GLY A 86 24.40 7.33 9.83
C GLY A 86 25.62 7.82 10.60
N LEU A 87 25.84 7.31 11.83
CA LEU A 87 26.99 7.64 12.66
C LEU A 87 28.31 7.18 12.03
N ILE A 88 28.36 5.97 11.48
CA ILE A 88 29.53 5.43 10.78
C ILE A 88 29.88 6.31 9.57
N LYS A 89 28.90 6.64 8.73
CA LYS A 89 29.10 7.56 7.59
C LYS A 89 29.59 8.93 8.03
N ALA A 90 29.13 9.41 9.19
CA ALA A 90 29.60 10.68 9.75
C ALA A 90 31.07 10.58 10.19
N ALA A 91 31.47 9.48 10.83
CA ALA A 91 32.83 9.26 11.29
C ALA A 91 33.85 9.20 10.14
N GLU A 92 33.47 8.56 9.02
CA GLU A 92 34.30 8.50 7.81
C GLU A 92 34.53 9.88 7.14
N LYS A 93 33.54 10.78 7.26
CA LYS A 93 33.53 12.09 6.58
C LYS A 93 33.84 13.26 7.49
N PHE A 94 34.12 13.01 8.75
CA PHE A 94 34.40 14.06 9.71
C PHE A 94 35.76 14.73 9.45
N ASP A 95 35.76 16.07 9.54
CA ASP A 95 36.96 16.88 9.38
C ASP A 95 37.27 17.63 10.68
N GLU A 96 38.32 17.20 11.37
CA GLU A 96 38.78 17.74 12.64
C GLU A 96 39.29 19.18 12.56
N ASN A 97 39.75 19.62 11.37
CA ASN A 97 40.31 20.97 11.17
C ASN A 97 39.28 22.08 11.32
N ARG A 98 38.00 21.75 11.30
CA ARG A 98 36.91 22.73 11.41
C ARG A 98 36.60 23.19 12.83
N GLY A 99 37.24 22.59 13.85
CA GLY A 99 37.12 23.00 15.25
C GLY A 99 35.73 22.72 15.90
N PHE A 100 34.89 21.91 15.28
CA PHE A 100 33.60 21.50 15.84
C PHE A 100 33.70 20.12 16.47
N LYS A 101 32.90 19.88 17.53
CA LYS A 101 32.75 18.53 18.11
C LYS A 101 32.13 17.56 17.11
N PHE A 102 32.60 16.32 17.12
CA PHE A 102 32.08 15.25 16.26
C PHE A 102 30.55 15.11 16.34
N ILE A 103 29.98 15.14 17.54
CA ILE A 103 28.54 15.02 17.77
C ILE A 103 27.73 16.08 16.98
N SER A 104 28.22 17.31 16.90
CA SER A 104 27.53 18.42 16.19
C SER A 104 27.42 18.16 14.69
N TYR A 105 28.39 17.45 14.11
CA TYR A 105 28.39 17.01 12.73
C TYR A 105 27.58 15.72 12.54
N ALA A 106 27.81 14.74 13.39
CA ALA A 106 27.19 13.42 13.31
C ALA A 106 25.64 13.47 13.41
N VAL A 107 25.09 14.41 14.17
CA VAL A 107 23.63 14.57 14.33
C VAL A 107 22.89 14.71 13.01
N TRP A 108 23.50 15.37 12.02
CA TRP A 108 22.91 15.57 10.70
C TRP A 108 22.84 14.26 9.91
N TRP A 109 23.90 13.47 9.96
CA TRP A 109 23.97 12.17 9.31
C TRP A 109 23.04 11.15 9.94
N ILE A 110 23.00 11.12 11.29
CA ILE A 110 22.10 10.25 12.04
C ILE A 110 20.63 10.56 11.68
N ARG A 111 20.25 11.83 11.72
CA ARG A 111 18.88 12.25 11.33
C ARG A 111 18.56 11.93 9.89
N GLN A 112 19.49 12.18 8.99
CA GLN A 112 19.31 11.92 7.56
C GLN A 112 19.08 10.42 7.31
N SER A 113 19.88 9.56 7.94
CA SER A 113 19.75 8.10 7.81
C SER A 113 18.40 7.62 8.39
N ILE A 114 18.03 8.06 9.58
CA ILE A 114 16.74 7.72 10.21
C ILE A 114 15.55 8.20 9.34
N LEU A 115 15.55 9.43 8.85
CA LEU A 115 14.47 9.95 8.01
C LEU A 115 14.38 9.24 6.67
N GLN A 116 15.51 8.86 6.09
CA GLN A 116 15.55 8.05 4.87
C GLN A 116 14.96 6.67 5.12
N ALA A 117 15.35 5.99 6.19
CA ALA A 117 14.81 4.68 6.57
C ALA A 117 13.29 4.75 6.84
N LEU A 118 12.81 5.78 7.55
CA LEU A 118 11.38 6.02 7.76
C LEU A 118 10.63 6.20 6.43
N ALA A 119 11.19 6.95 5.49
CA ALA A 119 10.54 7.16 4.19
C ALA A 119 10.50 5.89 3.34
N GLU A 120 11.52 5.02 3.46
CA GLU A 120 11.67 3.82 2.65
C GLU A 120 11.02 2.57 3.23
N GLN A 121 11.01 2.41 4.56
CA GLN A 121 10.70 1.15 5.22
C GLN A 121 9.46 1.23 6.14
N SER A 122 8.94 2.43 6.47
CA SER A 122 7.83 2.57 7.42
C SER A 122 6.46 2.11 6.87
N ARG A 123 6.35 1.86 5.57
CA ARG A 123 5.11 1.46 4.90
C ARG A 123 5.23 0.06 4.33
N ILE A 124 4.16 -0.75 4.41
CA ILE A 124 4.09 -2.06 3.76
C ILE A 124 4.27 -1.90 2.24
N VAL A 125 3.58 -0.94 1.64
CA VAL A 125 3.79 -0.58 0.23
C VAL A 125 4.73 0.62 0.19
N ARG A 126 5.95 0.40 -0.31
CA ARG A 126 6.99 1.42 -0.43
C ARG A 126 6.56 2.55 -1.38
N LEU A 127 6.74 3.79 -0.94
CA LEU A 127 6.57 4.98 -1.78
C LEU A 127 7.94 5.56 -2.18
N PRO A 128 8.08 6.10 -3.41
CA PRO A 128 9.26 6.85 -3.80
C PRO A 128 9.49 8.07 -2.90
N LEU A 129 10.75 8.41 -2.62
CA LEU A 129 11.12 9.55 -1.74
C LEU A 129 10.49 10.88 -2.18
N ASN A 130 10.36 11.09 -3.50
CA ASN A 130 9.74 12.30 -4.04
C ASN A 130 8.26 12.40 -3.64
N GLN A 131 7.52 11.30 -3.62
CA GLN A 131 6.12 11.28 -3.18
C GLN A 131 6.00 11.47 -1.67
N VAL A 132 6.89 10.86 -0.88
CA VAL A 132 6.93 11.10 0.56
C VAL A 132 7.25 12.56 0.87
N GLY A 133 8.18 13.17 0.12
CA GLY A 133 8.49 14.60 0.23
C GLY A 133 7.31 15.51 -0.12
N ALA A 134 6.58 15.19 -1.19
CA ALA A 134 5.37 15.91 -1.58
C ALA A 134 4.27 15.76 -0.51
N LEU A 135 4.03 14.55 -0.02
CA LEU A 135 3.06 14.28 1.04
C LEU A 135 3.34 15.09 2.31
N ASN A 136 4.60 15.13 2.73
CA ASN A 136 5.00 15.91 3.91
C ASN A 136 4.78 17.42 3.73
N LYS A 137 5.03 17.95 2.51
CA LYS A 137 4.74 19.35 2.19
C LYS A 137 3.24 19.63 2.21
N ILE A 138 2.43 18.76 1.61
CA ILE A 138 0.97 18.87 1.59
C ILE A 138 0.41 18.83 3.00
N ASN A 139 0.79 17.84 3.83
CA ASN A 139 0.33 17.74 5.21
C ASN A 139 0.70 18.96 6.05
N LYS A 140 1.91 19.49 5.86
CA LYS A 140 2.35 20.70 6.56
C LYS A 140 1.55 21.94 6.13
N ALA A 141 1.28 22.09 4.83
CA ALA A 141 0.45 23.17 4.30
C ALA A 141 -1.00 23.06 4.79
N GLN A 142 -1.56 21.84 4.79
CA GLN A 142 -2.89 21.54 5.32
C GLN A 142 -3.03 21.92 6.78
N SER A 143 -2.11 21.46 7.64
CA SER A 143 -2.14 21.79 9.08
C SER A 143 -1.99 23.28 9.35
N LYS A 144 -1.18 23.98 8.55
CA LYS A 144 -1.03 25.44 8.66
C LYS A 144 -2.31 26.17 8.26
N PHE A 145 -2.92 25.76 7.13
CA PHE A 145 -4.15 26.36 6.63
C PHE A 145 -5.32 26.13 7.59
N GLU A 146 -5.44 24.92 8.16
CA GLU A 146 -6.45 24.56 9.14
C GLU A 146 -6.30 25.41 10.43
N GLN A 147 -5.07 25.66 10.86
CA GLN A 147 -4.80 26.51 12.01
C GLN A 147 -5.16 27.98 11.76
N GLU A 148 -5.01 28.48 10.53
CA GLU A 148 -5.28 29.88 10.15
C GLU A 148 -6.75 30.12 9.81
N ASN A 149 -7.44 29.14 9.20
CA ASN A 149 -8.79 29.31 8.64
C ASN A 149 -9.88 28.45 9.31
N GLU A 150 -9.53 27.62 10.32
CA GLU A 150 -10.45 26.74 11.06
C GLU A 150 -11.27 25.78 10.17
N ARG A 151 -10.80 25.53 8.95
CA ARG A 151 -11.39 24.59 7.98
C ARG A 151 -10.33 23.85 7.17
N MET A 152 -10.69 22.72 6.60
CA MET A 152 -9.82 22.00 5.68
C MET A 152 -9.67 22.75 4.33
N PRO A 153 -8.45 22.81 3.75
CA PRO A 153 -8.23 23.40 2.44
C PRO A 153 -8.77 22.51 1.32
N SER A 154 -9.23 23.12 0.23
CA SER A 154 -9.56 22.42 -1.00
C SER A 154 -8.29 22.00 -1.77
N SER A 155 -8.42 21.07 -2.73
CA SER A 155 -7.28 20.66 -3.56
C SER A 155 -6.70 21.80 -4.41
N GLU A 156 -7.49 22.83 -4.71
CA GLU A 156 -7.08 24.02 -5.46
C GLU A 156 -6.26 24.95 -4.55
N GLU A 157 -6.74 25.24 -3.36
CA GLU A 157 -6.02 26.04 -2.36
C GLU A 157 -4.69 25.39 -1.97
N LEU A 158 -4.63 24.07 -1.86
CA LEU A 158 -3.38 23.35 -1.61
C LEU A 158 -2.42 23.47 -2.80
N ALA A 159 -2.92 23.47 -4.04
CA ALA A 159 -2.10 23.62 -5.23
C ALA A 159 -1.41 24.98 -5.25
N ASP A 160 -2.14 26.03 -4.90
CA ASP A 160 -1.61 27.40 -4.83
C ASP A 160 -0.57 27.58 -3.71
N ILE A 161 -0.76 26.92 -2.55
CA ILE A 161 0.16 27.04 -1.40
C ILE A 161 1.45 26.25 -1.62
N VAL A 162 1.35 25.04 -2.21
CA VAL A 162 2.49 24.10 -2.30
C VAL A 162 3.21 24.18 -3.65
N ASP A 163 2.63 24.88 -4.63
CA ASP A 163 3.13 24.99 -6.01
C ASP A 163 3.26 23.61 -6.70
N ILE A 164 2.23 22.78 -6.51
CA ILE A 164 2.12 21.44 -7.12
C ILE A 164 0.80 21.38 -7.91
N PRO A 165 0.78 20.83 -9.14
CA PRO A 165 -0.44 20.68 -9.91
C PRO A 165 -1.53 19.90 -9.14
N ARG A 166 -2.79 20.38 -9.26
CA ARG A 166 -3.97 19.81 -8.58
C ARG A 166 -4.11 18.29 -8.76
N GLU A 167 -3.86 17.80 -9.98
CA GLU A 167 -3.93 16.36 -10.29
C GLU A 167 -2.95 15.55 -9.43
N LYS A 168 -1.70 16.03 -9.32
CA LYS A 168 -0.68 15.37 -8.49
C LYS A 168 -1.02 15.41 -6.99
N ILE A 169 -1.67 16.48 -6.53
CA ILE A 169 -2.13 16.55 -5.13
C ILE A 169 -3.22 15.50 -4.87
N ALA A 170 -4.21 15.41 -5.77
CA ALA A 170 -5.26 14.42 -5.65
C ALA A 170 -4.71 12.97 -5.65
N ASP A 171 -3.77 12.66 -6.52
CA ASP A 171 -3.12 11.36 -6.58
C ASP A 171 -2.27 11.10 -5.31
N THR A 172 -1.53 12.09 -4.83
CA THR A 172 -0.72 11.97 -3.61
C THR A 172 -1.62 11.74 -2.38
N LEU A 173 -2.74 12.43 -2.29
CA LEU A 173 -3.70 12.24 -1.20
C LEU A 173 -4.39 10.87 -1.24
N ARG A 174 -4.70 10.32 -2.41
CA ARG A 174 -5.23 8.94 -2.54
C ARG A 174 -4.27 7.90 -2.00
N VAL A 175 -2.97 8.08 -2.20
CA VAL A 175 -1.92 7.15 -1.75
C VAL A 175 -1.47 7.44 -0.30
N SER A 176 -1.94 8.54 0.30
CA SER A 176 -1.52 8.97 1.64
C SER A 176 -1.97 8.03 2.76
N GLY A 177 -3.07 7.30 2.56
CA GLY A 177 -3.64 6.39 3.56
C GLY A 177 -2.61 5.40 4.10
N ARG A 178 -2.63 5.18 5.42
CA ARG A 178 -1.90 4.07 6.04
C ARG A 178 -2.73 2.80 5.94
N HIS A 179 -2.05 1.66 5.78
CA HIS A 179 -2.68 0.35 5.88
C HIS A 179 -3.19 0.12 7.31
N VAL A 180 -4.30 -0.60 7.39
CA VAL A 180 -4.92 -1.03 8.64
C VAL A 180 -4.90 -2.56 8.64
N SER A 181 -4.66 -3.19 9.80
CA SER A 181 -4.74 -4.64 9.92
C SER A 181 -6.21 -5.08 9.81
N VAL A 182 -6.45 -6.08 8.97
CA VAL A 182 -7.79 -6.66 8.80
C VAL A 182 -8.17 -7.54 9.99
N ASP A 183 -7.16 -8.13 10.66
CA ASP A 183 -7.34 -9.01 11.83
C ASP A 183 -7.35 -8.24 13.15
N ALA A 184 -7.06 -6.94 13.14
CA ALA A 184 -7.06 -6.15 14.38
C ALA A 184 -8.49 -5.98 14.91
N PRO A 185 -8.73 -6.19 16.22
CA PRO A 185 -10.03 -5.94 16.83
C PRO A 185 -10.37 -4.45 16.79
N PHE A 186 -11.65 -4.11 16.66
CA PHE A 186 -12.11 -2.71 16.69
C PHE A 186 -11.94 -2.07 18.07
N VAL A 187 -12.13 -2.87 19.13
CA VAL A 187 -11.96 -2.44 20.51
C VAL A 187 -11.10 -3.49 21.23
N GLU A 188 -10.16 -3.04 22.06
CA GLU A 188 -9.35 -3.99 22.86
C GLU A 188 -10.23 -4.81 23.78
N GLY A 189 -10.15 -6.16 23.60
CA GLY A 189 -10.95 -7.13 24.36
C GLY A 189 -12.19 -7.66 23.66
N GLU A 190 -12.48 -7.23 22.44
CA GLU A 190 -13.52 -7.82 21.58
C GLU A 190 -12.88 -8.72 20.51
N ASP A 191 -13.59 -9.80 20.13
CA ASP A 191 -13.14 -10.73 19.09
C ASP A 191 -13.51 -10.28 17.68
N ASN A 192 -14.29 -9.18 17.53
CA ASN A 192 -14.76 -8.67 16.24
C ASN A 192 -13.65 -7.93 15.50
N SER A 193 -13.30 -8.40 14.32
CA SER A 193 -12.29 -7.83 13.43
C SER A 193 -12.91 -7.20 12.19
N LEU A 194 -12.11 -6.41 11.45
CA LEU A 194 -12.53 -5.86 10.15
C LEU A 194 -12.85 -6.98 9.15
N LEU A 195 -12.18 -8.14 9.28
CA LEU A 195 -12.41 -9.30 8.42
C LEU A 195 -13.85 -9.83 8.55
N ASP A 196 -14.45 -9.80 9.74
CA ASP A 196 -15.80 -10.30 9.99
C ASP A 196 -16.89 -9.40 9.34
N VAL A 197 -16.56 -8.15 9.07
CA VAL A 197 -17.47 -7.16 8.45
C VAL A 197 -17.33 -7.14 6.93
N LEU A 198 -16.19 -7.57 6.38
CA LEU A 198 -15.96 -7.57 4.94
C LEU A 198 -16.81 -8.66 4.26
N VAL A 199 -17.66 -8.21 3.34
CA VAL A 199 -18.51 -9.12 2.53
C VAL A 199 -17.69 -9.63 1.36
N ASN A 200 -17.73 -10.94 1.13
CA ASN A 200 -17.14 -11.54 -0.07
C ASN A 200 -18.14 -11.46 -1.23
N ASP A 201 -17.93 -10.48 -2.13
CA ASP A 201 -18.77 -10.29 -3.32
C ASP A 201 -18.64 -11.41 -4.36
N ASP A 202 -17.55 -12.19 -4.32
CA ASP A 202 -17.32 -13.33 -5.21
C ASP A 202 -18.03 -14.61 -4.74
N SER A 203 -18.59 -14.61 -3.53
CA SER A 203 -19.39 -15.75 -3.05
C SER A 203 -20.65 -15.89 -3.89
N PRO A 204 -20.92 -17.08 -4.44
CA PRO A 204 -22.17 -17.31 -5.15
C PRO A 204 -23.35 -17.10 -4.20
N VAL A 205 -24.19 -16.12 -4.49
CA VAL A 205 -25.44 -15.90 -3.75
C VAL A 205 -26.30 -17.16 -3.88
N ALA A 206 -26.87 -17.64 -2.77
CA ALA A 206 -27.64 -18.89 -2.73
C ALA A 206 -28.76 -18.94 -3.79
N ASP A 207 -29.35 -17.78 -4.09
CA ASP A 207 -30.44 -17.65 -5.04
C ASP A 207 -30.02 -17.69 -6.51
N LYS A 208 -28.73 -17.42 -6.85
CA LYS A 208 -28.23 -17.45 -8.24
C LYS A 208 -28.45 -18.80 -8.90
N GLY A 209 -28.22 -19.88 -8.18
CA GLY A 209 -28.46 -21.25 -8.68
C GLY A 209 -29.92 -21.49 -9.05
N LEU A 210 -30.82 -21.08 -8.16
CA LEU A 210 -32.27 -21.24 -8.35
C LEU A 210 -32.80 -20.37 -9.50
N VAL A 211 -32.34 -19.12 -9.57
CA VAL A 211 -32.69 -18.20 -10.66
C VAL A 211 -32.23 -18.73 -12.00
N ASN A 212 -30.99 -19.23 -12.11
CA ASN A 212 -30.46 -19.83 -13.33
C ASN A 212 -31.24 -21.10 -13.75
N GLU A 213 -31.59 -21.95 -12.78
CA GLU A 213 -32.38 -23.14 -13.08
C GLU A 213 -33.80 -22.77 -13.56
N SER A 214 -34.41 -21.77 -12.93
CA SER A 214 -35.71 -21.24 -13.35
C SER A 214 -35.65 -20.63 -14.77
N LEU A 215 -34.61 -19.84 -15.05
CA LEU A 215 -34.37 -19.26 -16.38
C LEU A 215 -34.17 -20.36 -17.43
N ASN A 216 -33.41 -21.39 -17.16
CA ASN A 216 -33.21 -22.52 -18.08
C ASN A 216 -34.51 -23.24 -18.39
N LYS A 217 -35.36 -23.47 -17.37
CA LYS A 217 -36.69 -24.06 -17.56
C LYS A 217 -37.60 -23.18 -18.46
N GLU A 218 -37.58 -21.86 -18.24
CA GLU A 218 -38.38 -20.94 -19.08
C GLU A 218 -37.84 -20.83 -20.52
N ILE A 219 -36.50 -20.87 -20.70
CA ILE A 219 -35.88 -20.94 -22.04
C ILE A 219 -36.32 -22.22 -22.76
N ASP A 220 -36.27 -23.38 -22.13
CA ASP A 220 -36.70 -24.64 -22.73
C ASP A 220 -38.19 -24.65 -23.08
N ARG A 221 -39.06 -24.08 -22.23
CA ARG A 221 -40.48 -23.87 -22.51
C ARG A 221 -40.73 -22.93 -23.71
N ALA A 222 -39.92 -21.86 -23.82
CA ALA A 222 -40.03 -20.96 -24.96
C ALA A 222 -39.58 -21.66 -26.26
N LEU A 223 -38.53 -22.44 -26.22
CA LEU A 223 -38.02 -23.19 -27.37
C LEU A 223 -38.98 -24.31 -27.83
N GLN A 224 -39.81 -24.87 -26.94
CA GLN A 224 -40.83 -25.85 -27.29
C GLN A 224 -41.92 -25.30 -28.20
N THR A 225 -42.10 -23.98 -28.30
CA THR A 225 -43.05 -23.33 -29.22
C THR A 225 -42.57 -23.32 -30.68
N LEU A 226 -41.31 -23.62 -30.91
CA LEU A 226 -40.68 -23.67 -32.25
C LEU A 226 -40.87 -25.05 -32.87
N ALA A 227 -40.85 -25.12 -34.22
CA ALA A 227 -40.77 -26.41 -34.91
C ALA A 227 -39.47 -27.17 -34.51
N PRO A 228 -39.47 -28.51 -34.49
CA PRO A 228 -38.32 -29.30 -34.03
C PRO A 228 -36.99 -28.88 -34.69
N ARG A 229 -37.00 -28.70 -36.02
CA ARG A 229 -35.81 -28.24 -36.75
C ARG A 229 -35.34 -26.82 -36.38
N GLU A 230 -36.31 -25.87 -36.21
CA GLU A 230 -36.01 -24.49 -35.79
C GLU A 230 -35.40 -24.47 -34.39
N ARG A 231 -35.93 -25.28 -33.48
CA ARG A 231 -35.44 -25.41 -32.10
C ARG A 231 -34.00 -25.93 -32.01
N GLU A 232 -33.70 -27.00 -32.75
CA GLU A 232 -32.35 -27.57 -32.74
C GLU A 232 -31.29 -26.63 -33.33
N ILE A 233 -31.61 -25.93 -34.41
CA ILE A 233 -30.75 -24.91 -35.01
C ILE A 233 -30.46 -23.78 -34.00
N VAL A 234 -31.49 -23.30 -33.30
CA VAL A 234 -31.32 -22.25 -32.30
C VAL A 234 -30.50 -22.78 -31.10
N LYS A 235 -30.76 -24.00 -30.58
CA LYS A 235 -29.99 -24.61 -29.49
C LYS A 235 -28.51 -24.76 -29.87
N SER A 236 -28.21 -25.27 -31.07
CA SER A 236 -26.84 -25.44 -31.54
C SER A 236 -26.10 -24.11 -31.75
N PHE A 237 -26.78 -23.09 -32.25
CA PHE A 237 -26.20 -21.78 -32.50
C PHE A 237 -25.86 -21.02 -31.21
N PHE A 238 -26.72 -21.09 -30.18
CA PHE A 238 -26.51 -20.40 -28.91
C PHE A 238 -25.87 -21.28 -27.81
N GLY A 239 -25.52 -22.52 -28.13
CA GLY A 239 -24.93 -23.45 -27.15
C GLY A 239 -25.87 -23.83 -26.00
N ILE A 240 -27.20 -23.84 -26.20
CA ILE A 240 -28.16 -24.16 -25.14
C ILE A 240 -28.22 -25.67 -24.91
N GLY A 241 -27.52 -26.14 -23.87
CA GLY A 241 -27.40 -27.57 -23.57
C GLY A 241 -26.46 -28.35 -24.49
N CYS A 242 -25.72 -27.68 -25.35
CA CYS A 242 -24.71 -28.26 -26.24
C CYS A 242 -23.60 -27.24 -26.49
N GLN A 243 -22.52 -27.65 -27.15
CA GLN A 243 -21.46 -26.74 -27.56
C GLN A 243 -21.97 -25.79 -28.66
N GLU A 244 -21.61 -24.51 -28.57
CA GLU A 244 -21.91 -23.51 -29.59
C GLU A 244 -21.27 -23.88 -30.94
N MET A 245 -22.06 -23.82 -32.02
CA MET A 245 -21.65 -24.16 -33.36
C MET A 245 -21.81 -22.99 -34.32
N THR A 246 -20.92 -22.89 -35.31
CA THR A 246 -21.02 -21.90 -36.36
C THR A 246 -22.15 -22.21 -37.34
N LEU A 247 -22.59 -21.22 -38.14
CA LEU A 247 -23.67 -21.43 -39.16
C LEU A 247 -23.25 -22.46 -40.24
N GLU A 248 -21.96 -22.63 -40.48
CA GLU A 248 -21.41 -23.58 -41.44
C GLU A 248 -21.49 -25.00 -40.89
N GLU A 249 -21.01 -25.24 -39.68
CA GLU A 249 -21.09 -26.52 -38.98
C GLU A 249 -22.55 -27.01 -38.77
N ILE A 250 -23.44 -26.08 -38.45
CA ILE A 250 -24.88 -26.37 -38.34
C ILE A 250 -25.40 -26.76 -39.75
N GLY A 251 -24.96 -26.05 -40.80
CA GLY A 251 -25.29 -26.39 -42.20
C GLY A 251 -24.90 -27.79 -42.60
N GLU A 252 -23.68 -28.19 -42.30
CA GLU A 252 -23.16 -29.54 -42.53
C GLU A 252 -23.97 -30.60 -41.78
N ARG A 253 -24.24 -30.36 -40.47
CA ARG A 253 -25.00 -31.27 -39.61
C ARG A 253 -26.43 -31.55 -40.08
N PHE A 254 -27.11 -30.53 -40.63
CA PHE A 254 -28.51 -30.62 -41.07
C PHE A 254 -28.66 -30.75 -42.59
N GLY A 255 -27.58 -30.80 -43.36
CA GLY A 255 -27.61 -30.88 -44.83
C GLY A 255 -28.20 -29.61 -45.47
N LEU A 256 -27.92 -28.41 -44.90
CA LEU A 256 -28.43 -27.13 -45.34
C LEU A 256 -27.30 -26.19 -45.73
N THR A 257 -27.60 -25.21 -46.59
CA THR A 257 -26.64 -24.12 -46.85
C THR A 257 -26.60 -23.13 -45.70
N ARG A 258 -25.43 -22.51 -45.47
CA ARG A 258 -25.20 -21.49 -44.46
C ARG A 258 -26.31 -20.40 -44.45
N GLU A 259 -26.68 -19.94 -45.63
CA GLU A 259 -27.71 -18.91 -45.79
C GLU A 259 -29.09 -19.42 -45.35
N ARG A 260 -29.39 -20.69 -45.64
CA ARG A 260 -30.64 -21.31 -45.21
C ARG A 260 -30.72 -21.47 -43.69
N VAL A 261 -29.64 -21.80 -43.03
CA VAL A 261 -29.55 -21.86 -41.58
C VAL A 261 -29.78 -20.48 -40.99
N ARG A 262 -29.17 -19.42 -41.56
CA ARG A 262 -29.35 -18.04 -41.14
C ARG A 262 -30.82 -17.63 -41.21
N GLN A 263 -31.49 -17.91 -42.35
CA GLN A 263 -32.90 -17.60 -42.53
C GLN A 263 -33.81 -18.29 -41.48
N ILE A 264 -33.56 -19.58 -41.22
CA ILE A 264 -34.31 -20.34 -40.24
C ILE A 264 -34.09 -19.77 -38.84
N LYS A 265 -32.84 -19.47 -38.48
CA LYS A 265 -32.48 -18.82 -37.20
C LYS A 265 -33.22 -17.50 -37.01
N GLU A 266 -33.17 -16.61 -37.99
CA GLU A 266 -33.83 -15.30 -37.92
C GLU A 266 -35.36 -15.44 -37.79
N LYS A 267 -35.97 -16.35 -38.56
CA LYS A 267 -37.41 -16.66 -38.46
C LYS A 267 -37.77 -17.19 -37.07
N ALA A 268 -36.97 -18.08 -36.52
CA ALA A 268 -37.16 -18.62 -35.17
C ALA A 268 -37.10 -17.54 -34.10
N ILE A 269 -36.07 -16.67 -34.17
CA ILE A 269 -35.91 -15.53 -33.25
C ILE A 269 -37.10 -14.56 -33.34
N ARG A 270 -37.59 -14.25 -34.56
CA ARG A 270 -38.78 -13.41 -34.72
C ARG A 270 -40.01 -14.02 -34.06
N LYS A 271 -40.22 -15.36 -34.20
CA LYS A 271 -41.30 -16.07 -33.52
C LYS A 271 -41.21 -15.98 -32.01
N LEU A 272 -40.00 -16.16 -31.45
CA LEU A 272 -39.77 -16.06 -30.01
C LEU A 272 -39.99 -14.64 -29.48
N LYS A 273 -39.58 -13.61 -30.25
CA LYS A 273 -39.75 -12.20 -29.88
C LYS A 273 -41.20 -11.77 -29.79
N ASN A 274 -42.07 -12.30 -30.64
CA ASN A 274 -43.51 -11.96 -30.69
C ASN A 274 -44.36 -12.79 -29.73
N ASN A 275 -43.81 -13.73 -28.98
CA ASN A 275 -44.55 -14.59 -28.08
C ASN A 275 -44.71 -13.92 -26.71
N SER A 276 -45.83 -14.13 -26.03
CA SER A 276 -46.10 -13.64 -24.68
C SER A 276 -45.03 -14.07 -23.67
N ARG A 277 -44.36 -15.21 -23.90
CA ARG A 277 -43.28 -15.72 -23.09
C ARG A 277 -41.99 -14.88 -23.14
N SER A 278 -41.80 -14.07 -24.20
CA SER A 278 -40.67 -13.14 -24.25
C SER A 278 -40.72 -12.07 -23.14
N LYS A 279 -41.91 -11.77 -22.63
CA LYS A 279 -42.10 -10.87 -21.49
C LYS A 279 -41.57 -11.48 -20.18
N LEU A 280 -41.80 -12.80 -19.99
CA LEU A 280 -41.30 -13.52 -18.83
C LEU A 280 -39.77 -13.63 -18.85
N LEU A 281 -39.17 -13.89 -20.03
CA LEU A 281 -37.70 -13.93 -20.13
C LEU A 281 -37.07 -12.54 -19.90
N LYS A 282 -37.76 -11.46 -20.22
CA LYS A 282 -37.26 -10.10 -19.93
C LYS A 282 -37.20 -9.80 -18.43
N SER A 283 -38.07 -10.38 -17.60
CA SER A 283 -38.00 -10.16 -16.15
C SER A 283 -36.75 -10.75 -15.48
N TYR A 284 -36.01 -11.62 -16.16
CA TYR A 284 -34.72 -12.15 -15.69
C TYR A 284 -33.51 -11.29 -16.09
N LEU A 285 -33.74 -10.26 -16.93
CA LEU A 285 -32.66 -9.35 -17.36
C LEU A 285 -32.54 -8.11 -16.47
N GLY A 286 -33.42 -7.91 -15.52
CA GLY A 286 -33.49 -6.75 -14.64
C GLY A 286 -34.44 -5.69 -15.17
#